data_db73c8bf02fabb20c26665558513075c
#
_entry.id   db73c8bf02fabb20c26665558513075c
#
_cell.length_a   1.000
_cell.length_b   1.000
_cell.length_c   1.000
_cell.angle_alpha   90.00
_cell.angle_beta   90.00
_cell.angle_gamma   90.00
#
_symmetry.space_group_name_H-M   'P 1'
#
loop_
_entity.id
_entity.type
_entity.pdbx_description
1 polymer ?
#
loop_
_entity_poly.entity_id
_entity_poly.type
_entity_poly.pdbx_seq_one_letter_code
_entity_poly.pdbx_strand_id
1 'polypeptide(L)'
;MIKFRVYRACEHVLYQHCAVFDNNVFAFKKAKQLITPLTNFTLARDDKVMLGYESLYFNQTLFDGDIVRWNNTQYKVIQTNGKLQLQSLTDNKIYELPDTKLKIIDNIFHCKTL
;
A
#
# COMPACT_ATOMS: atom_id res chain seq x y z
N MET A 1 -4.56 11.90 -4.41
CA MET A 1 -5.46 10.87 -4.99
C MET A 1 -5.37 9.61 -4.16
N ILE A 2 -6.51 9.05 -3.78
CA ILE A 2 -6.57 7.81 -3.00
C ILE A 2 -6.49 6.62 -3.94
N LYS A 3 -5.66 5.64 -3.62
CA LYS A 3 -5.52 4.39 -4.35
C LYS A 3 -5.71 3.20 -3.42
N PHE A 4 -6.01 2.05 -4.00
CA PHE A 4 -6.17 0.81 -3.24
C PHE A 4 -5.18 -0.22 -3.74
N ARG A 5 -4.61 -0.96 -2.80
CA ARG A 5 -3.95 -2.24 -3.09
C ARG A 5 -4.55 -3.31 -2.19
N VAL A 6 -4.48 -4.56 -2.61
CA VAL A 6 -5.07 -5.67 -1.87
C VAL A 6 -4.04 -6.77 -1.67
N TYR A 7 -3.88 -7.18 -0.42
CA TYR A 7 -3.13 -8.39 -0.09
C TYR A 7 -4.07 -9.59 -0.19
N ARG A 8 -3.77 -10.52 -1.09
CA ARG A 8 -4.52 -11.76 -1.23
C ARG A 8 -3.77 -12.88 -0.50
N ALA A 9 -4.30 -13.29 0.64
CA ALA A 9 -3.61 -14.19 1.57
C ALA A 9 -3.34 -15.59 0.97
N CYS A 10 -4.30 -16.15 0.23
CA CYS A 10 -4.16 -17.48 -0.35
C CYS A 10 -3.03 -17.60 -1.37
N GLU A 11 -2.63 -16.48 -1.99
CA GLU A 11 -1.53 -16.44 -2.94
C GLU A 11 -0.25 -15.83 -2.33
N HIS A 12 -0.36 -15.18 -1.18
CA HIS A 12 0.71 -14.40 -0.57
C HIS A 12 1.25 -13.35 -1.53
N VAL A 13 0.35 -12.55 -2.11
CA VAL A 13 0.66 -11.54 -3.13
C VAL A 13 -0.06 -10.24 -2.83
N LEU A 14 0.61 -9.12 -3.09
CA LEU A 14 0.02 -7.78 -3.10
C LEU A 14 -0.30 -7.37 -4.52
N TYR A 15 -1.57 -7.07 -4.78
CA TYR A 15 -2.02 -6.48 -6.04
C TYR A 15 -2.08 -4.97 -5.87
N GLN A 16 -1.22 -4.23 -6.59
CA GLN A 16 -1.03 -2.79 -6.37
C GLN A 16 -2.09 -1.90 -7.01
N HIS A 17 -2.69 -2.35 -8.11
CA HIS A 17 -3.62 -1.51 -8.86
C HIS A 17 -4.98 -2.16 -8.83
N CYS A 18 -5.79 -1.84 -7.82
CA CYS A 18 -7.06 -2.49 -7.58
C CYS A 18 -8.22 -1.52 -7.59
N ALA A 19 -9.36 -2.00 -8.11
CA ALA A 19 -10.66 -1.44 -7.83
C ALA A 19 -11.40 -2.42 -6.91
N VAL A 20 -12.02 -1.91 -5.86
CA VAL A 20 -12.75 -2.73 -4.89
C VAL A 20 -14.22 -2.31 -4.92
N PHE A 21 -15.10 -3.27 -5.16
CA PHE A 21 -16.54 -3.05 -5.23
C PHE A 21 -17.23 -4.08 -4.33
N ASP A 22 -17.85 -3.63 -3.25
CA ASP A 22 -18.33 -4.51 -2.19
C ASP A 22 -17.20 -5.43 -1.72
N ASN A 23 -17.35 -6.76 -1.90
CA ASN A 23 -16.31 -7.72 -1.58
C ASN A 23 -15.55 -8.22 -2.80
N ASN A 24 -15.73 -7.58 -3.96
CA ASN A 24 -15.09 -8.00 -5.20
C ASN A 24 -13.90 -7.10 -5.49
N VAL A 25 -12.77 -7.73 -5.84
CA VAL A 25 -11.53 -7.05 -6.19
C VAL A 25 -11.24 -7.29 -7.66
N PHE A 26 -10.96 -6.20 -8.37
CA PHE A 26 -10.47 -6.24 -9.75
C PHE A 26 -9.05 -5.68 -9.75
N ALA A 27 -8.08 -6.53 -10.05
CA ALA A 27 -6.68 -6.15 -10.07
C ALA A 27 -6.22 -5.91 -11.51
N PHE A 28 -5.49 -4.83 -11.72
CA PHE A 28 -5.01 -4.40 -13.03
C PHE A 28 -3.49 -4.38 -13.06
N LYS A 29 -2.92 -4.59 -14.24
CA LYS A 29 -1.46 -4.59 -14.40
C LYS A 29 -0.86 -3.20 -14.18
N LYS A 30 -1.56 -2.14 -14.63
CA LYS A 30 -1.17 -0.75 -14.47
C LYS A 30 -2.40 0.10 -14.15
N ALA A 31 -2.22 1.16 -13.36
CA ALA A 31 -3.31 2.03 -12.94
C ALA A 31 -4.07 2.68 -14.10
N LYS A 32 -3.44 2.84 -15.26
CA LYS A 32 -4.04 3.47 -16.44
C LYS A 32 -4.66 2.49 -17.42
N GLN A 33 -4.58 1.19 -17.17
CA GLN A 33 -5.12 0.14 -18.05
C GLN A 33 -6.30 -0.55 -17.39
N LEU A 34 -7.42 0.17 -17.31
CA LEU A 34 -8.64 -0.32 -16.64
C LEU A 34 -9.58 -1.10 -17.57
N ILE A 35 -9.11 -1.56 -18.75
CA ILE A 35 -9.98 -2.20 -19.73
C ILE A 35 -10.15 -3.69 -19.42
N THR A 36 -9.06 -4.37 -19.06
CA THR A 36 -9.10 -5.81 -18.77
C THR A 36 -8.35 -6.06 -17.46
N PRO A 37 -9.01 -6.57 -16.42
CA PRO A 37 -8.31 -6.89 -15.18
C PRO A 37 -7.35 -8.05 -15.38
N LEU A 38 -6.19 -7.99 -14.71
CA LEU A 38 -5.23 -9.08 -14.61
C LEU A 38 -5.88 -10.30 -13.94
N THR A 39 -6.65 -10.06 -12.91
CA THR A 39 -7.45 -11.06 -12.21
C THR A 39 -8.58 -10.39 -11.44
N ASN A 40 -9.58 -11.18 -11.07
CA ASN A 40 -10.62 -10.73 -10.16
C ASN A 40 -10.85 -11.81 -9.11
N PHE A 41 -11.25 -11.40 -7.92
CA PHE A 41 -11.54 -12.33 -6.84
C PHE A 41 -12.45 -11.68 -5.79
N THR A 42 -13.06 -12.52 -4.96
CA THR A 42 -13.84 -12.07 -3.82
C THR A 42 -12.94 -12.03 -2.60
N LEU A 43 -13.03 -10.95 -1.81
CA LEU A 43 -12.24 -10.81 -0.58
C LEU A 43 -12.53 -11.97 0.38
N ALA A 44 -11.47 -12.63 0.81
CA ALA A 44 -11.52 -13.65 1.83
C ALA A 44 -11.19 -13.03 3.20
N ARG A 45 -11.39 -13.82 4.26
CA ARG A 45 -11.25 -13.36 5.65
C ARG A 45 -9.87 -12.75 5.94
N ASP A 46 -8.81 -13.34 5.41
CA ASP A 46 -7.43 -12.93 5.70
C ASP A 46 -6.86 -11.95 4.66
N ASP A 47 -7.66 -11.58 3.66
CA ASP A 47 -7.26 -10.57 2.69
C ASP A 47 -7.34 -9.17 3.32
N LYS A 48 -6.46 -8.27 2.89
CA LYS A 48 -6.41 -6.91 3.41
C LYS A 48 -6.50 -5.90 2.28
N VAL A 49 -7.44 -4.97 2.42
CA VAL A 49 -7.52 -3.79 1.55
C VAL A 49 -6.73 -2.68 2.22
N MET A 50 -5.80 -2.11 1.49
CA MET A 50 -4.88 -1.10 2.01
C MET A 50 -5.03 0.18 1.21
N LEU A 51 -5.14 1.29 1.94
CA LEU A 51 -5.23 2.62 1.33
C LEU A 51 -3.85 3.15 1.00
N GLY A 52 -3.77 3.81 -0.13
CA GLY A 52 -2.59 4.51 -0.57
C GLY A 52 -2.88 5.96 -0.90
N TYR A 53 -1.85 6.79 -0.78
CA TYR A 53 -1.88 8.19 -1.14
C TYR A 53 -0.83 8.47 -2.20
N GLU A 54 -1.28 9.03 -3.33
CA GLU A 54 -0.37 9.48 -4.38
C GLU A 54 -0.02 10.94 -4.13
N SER A 55 1.26 11.21 -3.93
CA SER A 55 1.78 12.56 -3.89
C SER A 55 2.18 12.97 -5.30
N LEU A 56 1.45 13.89 -5.90
CA LEU A 56 1.82 14.45 -7.21
C LEU A 56 3.11 15.26 -7.10
N TYR A 57 3.34 15.88 -5.95
CA TYR A 57 4.53 16.70 -5.70
C TYR A 57 5.82 15.88 -5.76
N PHE A 58 5.81 14.68 -5.17
CA PHE A 58 6.98 13.79 -5.15
C PHE A 58 6.88 12.66 -6.18
N ASN A 59 5.80 12.60 -6.95
CA ASN A 59 5.53 11.49 -7.88
C ASN A 59 5.69 10.13 -7.18
N GLN A 60 5.09 9.98 -6.01
CA GLN A 60 5.19 8.78 -5.20
C GLN A 60 3.84 8.38 -4.62
N THR A 61 3.54 7.10 -4.64
CA THR A 61 2.38 6.53 -3.96
C THR A 61 2.87 5.74 -2.75
N LEU A 62 2.38 6.10 -1.56
CA LEU A 62 2.63 5.36 -0.32
C LEU A 62 1.36 4.64 0.10
N PHE A 63 1.51 3.39 0.51
CA PHE A 63 0.40 2.59 1.02
C PHE A 63 0.61 2.29 2.50
N ASP A 64 -0.50 2.22 3.23
CA ASP A 64 -0.53 1.61 4.56
C ASP A 64 0.15 0.24 4.48
N GLY A 65 1.10 -0.02 5.37
CA GLY A 65 1.86 -1.26 5.38
C GLY A 65 3.14 -1.26 4.56
N ASP A 66 3.49 -0.16 3.88
CA ASP A 66 4.82 -0.04 3.27
C ASP A 66 5.89 0.08 4.35
N ILE A 67 7.06 -0.51 4.09
CA ILE A 67 8.27 -0.30 4.89
C ILE A 67 9.16 0.65 4.11
N VAL A 68 9.50 1.77 4.74
CA VAL A 68 10.31 2.82 4.10
C VAL A 68 11.57 3.09 4.90
N ARG A 69 12.60 3.60 4.23
CA ARG A 69 13.82 4.09 4.87
C ARG A 69 13.91 5.60 4.72
N TRP A 70 14.16 6.25 5.86
CA TRP A 70 14.37 7.69 5.91
C TRP A 70 15.39 8.01 6.99
N ASN A 71 16.43 8.80 6.66
CA ASN A 71 17.52 9.15 7.57
C ASN A 71 18.14 7.92 8.27
N ASN A 72 18.43 6.87 7.48
CA ASN A 72 19.02 5.61 7.94
C ASN A 72 18.17 4.85 8.96
N THR A 73 16.91 5.20 9.10
CA THR A 73 15.96 4.53 9.99
C THR A 73 14.82 3.93 9.17
N GLN A 74 14.34 2.77 9.59
CA GLN A 74 13.21 2.11 8.94
C GLN A 74 11.91 2.43 9.66
N TYR A 75 10.88 2.69 8.86
CA TYR A 75 9.55 3.03 9.34
C TYR A 75 8.50 2.19 8.62
N LYS A 76 7.41 1.91 9.32
CA LYS A 76 6.20 1.36 8.72
C LYS A 76 5.23 2.51 8.46
N VAL A 77 4.67 2.54 7.25
CA VAL A 77 3.59 3.48 6.94
C VAL A 77 2.31 2.96 7.56
N ILE A 78 1.68 3.78 8.38
CA ILE A 78 0.42 3.45 9.06
C ILE A 78 -0.66 4.45 8.69
N GLN A 79 -1.90 4.02 8.80
CA GLN A 79 -3.07 4.89 8.62
C GLN A 79 -3.70 5.17 9.98
N THR A 80 -3.86 6.44 10.31
CA THR A 80 -4.51 6.87 11.55
C THR A 80 -5.47 8.00 11.23
N ASN A 81 -6.75 7.83 11.54
CA ASN A 81 -7.78 8.86 11.32
C ASN A 81 -7.80 9.38 9.87
N GLY A 82 -7.65 8.49 8.90
CA GLY A 82 -7.74 8.82 7.49
C GLY A 82 -6.49 9.45 6.88
N LYS A 83 -5.39 9.53 7.62
CA LYS A 83 -4.12 10.03 7.07
C LYS A 83 -2.99 9.02 7.31
N LEU A 84 -1.96 9.11 6.47
CA LEU A 84 -0.77 8.27 6.60
C LEU A 84 0.25 8.94 7.52
N GLN A 85 0.87 8.14 8.35
CA GLN A 85 1.96 8.53 9.25
C GLN A 85 3.04 7.45 9.23
N LEU A 86 4.19 7.76 9.82
CA LEU A 86 5.29 6.81 9.95
C LEU A 86 5.39 6.32 11.38
N GLN A 87 5.54 5.03 11.56
CA GLN A 87 5.84 4.42 12.85
C GLN A 87 7.25 3.83 12.81
N SER A 88 8.13 4.29 13.68
CA SER A 88 9.49 3.76 13.76
C SER A 88 9.47 2.29 14.15
N LEU A 89 10.23 1.46 13.42
CA LEU A 89 10.37 0.04 13.74
C LEU A 89 11.31 -0.20 14.94
N THR A 90 12.05 0.83 15.36
CA THR A 90 12.97 0.75 16.48
C THR A 90 12.28 1.02 17.81
N ASP A 91 11.56 2.14 17.92
CA ASP A 91 10.98 2.61 19.18
C ASP A 91 9.46 2.73 19.16
N ASN A 92 8.81 2.38 18.04
CA ASN A 92 7.37 2.46 17.82
C ASN A 92 6.77 3.86 17.92
N LYS A 93 7.59 4.89 17.94
CA LYS A 93 7.11 6.28 17.93
C LYS A 93 6.51 6.62 16.58
N ILE A 94 5.49 7.49 16.59
CA ILE A 94 4.76 7.92 15.41
C ILE A 94 5.22 9.31 15.01
N TYR A 95 5.50 9.48 13.72
CA TYR A 95 5.95 10.73 13.12
C TYR A 95 5.04 11.09 11.96
N GLU A 96 4.89 12.38 11.71
CA GLU A 96 4.24 12.86 10.50
C GLU A 96 5.07 12.52 9.27
N LEU A 97 4.41 12.39 8.10
CA LEU A 97 5.14 12.16 6.85
C LEU A 97 6.06 13.35 6.58
N PRO A 98 7.34 13.09 6.27
CA PRO A 98 8.26 14.16 5.91
C PRO A 98 7.92 14.75 4.54
N ASP A 99 8.35 15.99 4.33
CA ASP A 99 8.17 16.69 3.06
C ASP A 99 9.28 16.30 2.07
N THR A 100 9.40 15.02 1.81
CA THR A 100 10.40 14.46 0.90
C THR A 100 9.95 13.11 0.37
N LYS A 101 10.56 12.67 -0.73
CA LYS A 101 10.33 11.34 -1.27
C LYS A 101 11.00 10.29 -0.38
N LEU A 102 10.25 9.24 -0.04
CA LEU A 102 10.73 8.15 0.81
C LEU A 102 11.15 6.95 -0.03
N LYS A 103 12.16 6.22 0.44
CA LYS A 103 12.58 4.98 -0.22
C LYS A 103 11.75 3.82 0.32
N ILE A 104 10.89 3.24 -0.52
CA ILE A 104 10.13 2.04 -0.18
C ILE A 104 11.04 0.83 -0.34
N ILE A 105 11.24 0.07 0.72
CA ILE A 105 12.16 -1.08 0.72
C ILE A 105 11.44 -2.42 0.86
N ASP A 106 10.23 -2.45 1.37
CA ASP A 106 9.48 -3.68 1.60
C ASP A 106 8.01 -3.35 1.93
N ASN A 107 7.24 -4.38 2.30
CA ASN A 107 5.90 -4.26 2.86
C ASN A 107 5.77 -5.19 4.08
N ILE A 108 4.74 -4.96 4.91
CA ILE A 108 4.57 -5.71 6.16
C ILE A 108 4.34 -7.21 5.95
N PHE A 109 3.94 -7.63 4.77
CA PHE A 109 3.73 -9.05 4.46
C PHE A 109 4.98 -9.72 3.89
N HIS A 110 6.01 -8.95 3.54
CA HIS A 110 7.24 -9.44 2.92
C HIS A 110 6.97 -10.34 1.71
N CYS A 111 5.98 -9.96 0.91
CA CYS A 111 5.49 -10.78 -0.20
C CYS A 111 5.74 -10.10 -1.55
N LYS A 112 5.55 -10.90 -2.62
CA LYS A 112 5.63 -10.42 -3.99
C LYS A 112 4.52 -9.41 -4.28
N THR A 113 4.84 -8.43 -5.09
CA THR A 113 3.92 -7.38 -5.55
C THR A 113 3.63 -7.55 -7.04
N LEU A 114 2.37 -7.50 -7.40
CA LEU A 114 1.93 -7.56 -8.80
C LEU A 114 1.19 -6.31 -9.24
#